data_468f6195dfc0e2ae55d2de99b8007512
#
_entry.id   468f6195dfc0e2ae55d2de99b8007512
#
_cell.length_a   1.000
_cell.length_b   1.000
_cell.length_c   1.000
_cell.angle_alpha   90.00
_cell.angle_beta   90.00
_cell.angle_gamma   90.00
#
_symmetry.space_group_name_H-M   'P 1'
#
loop_
_entity.id
_entity.type
_entity.pdbx_description
1 polymer ?
#
loop_
_entity_poly.entity_id
_entity_poly.type
_entity_poly.pdbx_seq_one_letter_code
_entity_poly.pdbx_strand_id
1 'polypeptide(L)'
;METETNRDAAIRLTMMPRDTNAHGTVFGGVILSYIDVAGGVEAVRHTKHNRFVTVAMKEVIFHEPVFIGDLVSFYAETLRVGDTSITIHVVVEAERFGTPGVIAKVTEAELTFVAVNEAREKVRIGGSQCQPGNLRSNTKERVTAVGK
;
A
#
# COMPACT_ATOMS: atom_id res chain seq x y z
N MET A 1 -6.30 -11.02 28.50
CA MET A 1 -6.37 -11.60 27.14
C MET A 1 -6.60 -10.45 26.19
N GLU A 2 -5.52 -9.87 25.68
CA GLU A 2 -5.62 -8.88 24.62
C GLU A 2 -6.10 -9.62 23.39
N THR A 3 -7.26 -9.23 22.89
CA THR A 3 -7.71 -9.66 21.58
C THR A 3 -6.67 -9.16 20.60
N GLU A 4 -5.85 -10.07 20.04
CA GLU A 4 -5.12 -9.78 18.82
C GLU A 4 -6.15 -9.28 17.82
N THR A 5 -6.17 -7.97 17.63
CA THR A 5 -6.90 -7.41 16.49
C THR A 5 -6.23 -8.02 15.28
N ASN A 6 -6.93 -8.92 14.62
CA ASN A 6 -6.48 -9.54 13.38
C ASN A 6 -6.40 -8.45 12.32
N ARG A 7 -5.32 -7.66 12.37
CA ARG A 7 -5.03 -6.61 11.39
C ARG A 7 -4.57 -7.29 10.10
N ASP A 8 -5.28 -6.99 9.02
CA ASP A 8 -4.89 -7.44 7.69
C ASP A 8 -3.79 -6.52 7.14
N ALA A 9 -2.60 -7.05 6.94
CA ALA A 9 -1.51 -6.30 6.34
C ALA A 9 -1.78 -6.10 4.84
N ALA A 10 -1.60 -4.86 4.36
CA ALA A 10 -1.68 -4.59 2.92
C ALA A 10 -0.55 -5.29 2.17
N ILE A 11 0.63 -5.37 2.79
CA ILE A 11 1.79 -6.09 2.29
C ILE A 11 2.48 -6.79 3.46
N ARG A 12 2.97 -7.99 3.21
CA ARG A 12 3.85 -8.72 4.15
C ARG A 12 4.92 -9.46 3.36
N LEU A 13 6.18 -9.22 3.67
CA LEU A 13 7.30 -9.84 2.97
C LEU A 13 8.54 -9.92 3.85
N THR A 14 9.44 -10.83 3.48
CA THR A 14 10.75 -10.98 4.11
C THR A 14 11.78 -10.08 3.43
N MET A 15 12.60 -9.38 4.20
CA MET A 15 13.70 -8.57 3.68
C MET A 15 14.88 -9.43 3.26
N MET A 16 15.38 -9.15 2.07
CA MET A 16 16.43 -9.92 1.41
C MET A 16 17.76 -9.14 1.37
N PRO A 17 18.90 -9.79 1.14
CA PRO A 17 20.20 -9.10 1.05
C PRO A 17 20.24 -7.94 0.06
N ARG A 18 19.52 -8.03 -1.07
CA ARG A 18 19.41 -6.95 -2.07
C ARG A 18 18.76 -5.67 -1.56
N ASP A 19 18.02 -5.77 -0.46
CA ASP A 19 17.29 -4.64 0.14
C ASP A 19 18.17 -3.84 1.11
N THR A 20 19.40 -4.28 1.35
CA THR A 20 20.28 -3.69 2.38
C THR A 20 21.20 -2.60 1.85
N ASN A 21 21.59 -1.73 2.76
CA ASN A 21 22.60 -0.71 2.54
C ASN A 21 24.01 -1.20 2.95
N ALA A 22 25.00 -0.31 2.85
CA ALA A 22 26.37 -0.62 3.23
C ALA A 22 26.57 -0.89 4.75
N HIS A 23 25.61 -0.53 5.58
CA HIS A 23 25.65 -0.74 7.04
C HIS A 23 25.02 -2.08 7.46
N GLY A 24 24.47 -2.87 6.53
CA GLY A 24 23.83 -4.16 6.84
C GLY A 24 22.39 -4.05 7.30
N THR A 25 21.79 -2.89 7.22
CA THR A 25 20.35 -2.67 7.48
C THR A 25 19.59 -2.47 6.17
N VAL A 26 18.29 -2.66 6.20
CA VAL A 26 17.44 -2.43 5.02
C VAL A 26 17.46 -0.94 4.66
N PHE A 27 17.64 -0.64 3.39
CA PHE A 27 17.67 0.71 2.88
C PHE A 27 16.32 1.40 3.09
N GLY A 28 16.33 2.61 3.67
CA GLY A 28 15.11 3.37 3.99
C GLY A 28 14.21 3.60 2.78
N GLY A 29 14.80 3.79 1.60
CA GLY A 29 14.06 3.94 0.35
C GLY A 29 13.27 2.68 -0.04
N VAL A 30 13.74 1.50 0.30
CA VAL A 30 12.99 0.24 0.11
C VAL A 30 11.72 0.25 0.96
N ILE A 31 11.84 0.60 2.24
CA ILE A 31 10.68 0.70 3.13
C ILE A 31 9.68 1.76 2.61
N LEU A 32 10.16 2.92 2.18
CA LEU A 32 9.31 3.98 1.64
C LEU A 32 8.57 3.54 0.38
N SER A 33 9.22 2.78 -0.51
CA SER A 33 8.57 2.28 -1.72
C SER A 33 7.42 1.32 -1.41
N TYR A 34 7.58 0.45 -0.43
CA TYR A 34 6.50 -0.44 0.02
C TYR A 34 5.40 0.30 0.80
N ILE A 35 5.75 1.34 1.55
CA ILE A 35 4.76 2.23 2.17
C ILE A 35 3.87 2.86 1.11
N ASP A 36 4.43 3.34 0.01
CA ASP A 36 3.68 3.91 -1.11
C ASP A 36 2.73 2.88 -1.74
N VAL A 37 3.23 1.68 -2.00
CA VAL A 37 2.40 0.58 -2.54
C VAL A 37 1.29 0.20 -1.56
N ALA A 38 1.60 0.05 -0.28
CA ALA A 38 0.62 -0.31 0.76
C ALA A 38 -0.50 0.74 0.88
N GLY A 39 -0.13 2.02 0.85
CA GLY A 39 -1.09 3.12 0.83
C GLY A 39 -1.99 3.06 -0.40
N GLY A 40 -1.42 2.78 -1.57
CA GLY A 40 -2.18 2.61 -2.82
C GLY A 40 -3.16 1.43 -2.76
N VAL A 41 -2.76 0.31 -2.17
CA VAL A 41 -3.65 -0.85 -1.95
C VAL A 41 -4.85 -0.45 -1.11
N GLU A 42 -4.63 0.26 0.00
CA GLU A 42 -5.72 0.72 0.86
C GLU A 42 -6.63 1.72 0.14
N ALA A 43 -6.07 2.66 -0.60
CA ALA A 43 -6.85 3.65 -1.36
C ALA A 43 -7.82 2.97 -2.32
N VAL A 44 -7.36 1.99 -3.07
CA VAL A 44 -8.20 1.21 -4.00
C VAL A 44 -9.25 0.39 -3.27
N ARG A 45 -8.87 -0.30 -2.20
CA ARG A 45 -9.80 -1.15 -1.42
C ARG A 45 -10.89 -0.34 -0.76
N HIS A 46 -10.54 0.80 -0.19
CA HIS A 46 -11.47 1.65 0.56
C HIS A 46 -12.47 2.38 -0.34
N THR A 47 -12.02 2.89 -1.48
CA THR A 47 -12.83 3.75 -2.36
C THR A 47 -13.42 3.02 -3.56
N LYS A 48 -12.87 1.86 -3.93
CA LYS A 48 -13.18 1.11 -5.17
C LYS A 48 -12.78 1.87 -6.45
N HIS A 49 -12.14 3.02 -6.35
CA HIS A 49 -11.47 3.68 -7.47
C HIS A 49 -10.10 3.04 -7.68
N ASN A 50 -9.72 2.79 -8.92
CA ASN A 50 -8.54 1.98 -9.24
C ASN A 50 -7.31 2.77 -9.70
N ARG A 51 -7.40 4.09 -9.73
CA ARG A 51 -6.33 4.91 -10.29
C ARG A 51 -6.03 6.11 -9.39
N PHE A 52 -4.92 6.00 -8.68
CA PHE A 52 -4.43 7.03 -7.77
C PHE A 52 -3.01 7.42 -8.11
N VAL A 53 -2.67 8.68 -7.85
CA VAL A 53 -1.29 9.17 -7.85
C VAL A 53 -0.93 9.66 -6.45
N THR A 54 0.28 9.35 -6.00
CA THR A 54 0.82 9.83 -4.74
C THR A 54 1.23 11.28 -4.92
N VAL A 55 0.68 12.18 -4.12
CA VAL A 55 1.01 13.62 -4.20
C VAL A 55 1.81 14.12 -3.02
N ALA A 56 1.75 13.43 -1.89
CA ALA A 56 2.53 13.80 -0.70
C ALA A 56 2.79 12.58 0.19
N MET A 57 3.95 12.59 0.82
CA MET A 57 4.30 11.71 1.91
C MET A 57 4.83 12.59 3.03
N LYS A 58 4.21 12.52 4.19
CA LYS A 58 4.50 13.38 5.33
C LYS A 58 4.79 12.55 6.57
N GLU A 59 5.41 13.22 7.55
CA GLU A 59 5.61 12.63 8.87
C GLU A 59 6.24 11.24 8.84
N VAL A 60 7.21 11.06 7.92
CA VAL A 60 7.97 9.83 7.85
C VAL A 60 8.89 9.76 9.07
N ILE A 61 8.69 8.72 9.88
CA ILE A 61 9.51 8.49 11.07
C ILE A 61 10.08 7.09 11.00
N PHE A 62 11.42 7.00 11.03
CA PHE A 62 12.13 5.74 11.17
C PHE A 62 12.47 5.53 12.64
N HIS A 63 11.73 4.64 13.31
CA HIS A 63 11.89 4.37 14.74
C HIS A 63 13.04 3.41 15.03
N GLU A 64 13.14 2.35 14.24
CA GLU A 64 14.11 1.29 14.42
C GLU A 64 14.60 0.74 13.08
N PRO A 65 15.83 0.19 13.03
CA PRO A 65 16.34 -0.44 11.82
C PRO A 65 15.60 -1.74 11.49
N VAL A 66 15.61 -2.07 10.21
CA VAL A 66 15.13 -3.35 9.67
C VAL A 66 16.33 -4.14 9.18
N PHE A 67 16.35 -5.44 9.45
CA PHE A 67 17.47 -6.33 9.13
C PHE A 67 17.09 -7.39 8.10
N ILE A 68 18.10 -7.99 7.47
CA ILE A 68 17.92 -9.13 6.59
C ILE A 68 17.17 -10.23 7.33
N GLY A 69 16.18 -10.82 6.68
CA GLY A 69 15.39 -11.92 7.22
C GLY A 69 14.20 -11.48 8.07
N ASP A 70 14.11 -10.21 8.44
CA ASP A 70 12.93 -9.69 9.16
C ASP A 70 11.67 -9.86 8.30
N LEU A 71 10.60 -10.34 8.91
CA LEU A 71 9.28 -10.37 8.31
C LEU A 71 8.62 -9.00 8.53
N VAL A 72 8.44 -8.26 7.45
CA VAL A 72 7.94 -6.88 7.51
C VAL A 72 6.51 -6.81 7.04
N SER A 73 5.66 -6.23 7.86
CA SER A 73 4.23 -6.05 7.59
C SER A 73 3.90 -4.56 7.52
N PHE A 74 3.14 -4.20 6.49
CA PHE A 74 2.71 -2.83 6.22
C PHE A 74 1.20 -2.76 6.44
N TYR A 75 0.78 -2.03 7.47
CA TYR A 75 -0.62 -1.83 7.82
C TYR A 75 -1.05 -0.43 7.38
N ALA A 76 -2.04 -0.37 6.54
CA ALA A 76 -2.55 0.87 6.01
C ALA A 76 -3.96 1.14 6.53
N GLU A 77 -4.21 2.37 6.96
CA GLU A 77 -5.49 2.83 7.49
C GLU A 77 -5.88 4.16 6.84
N THR A 78 -7.11 4.24 6.35
CA THR A 78 -7.64 5.48 5.81
C THR A 78 -7.98 6.44 6.95
N LEU A 79 -7.38 7.63 6.93
CA LEU A 79 -7.66 8.70 7.89
C LEU A 79 -8.80 9.61 7.42
N ARG A 80 -8.82 9.95 6.15
CA ARG A 80 -9.78 10.90 5.59
C ARG A 80 -9.96 10.70 4.09
N VAL A 81 -11.19 10.82 3.62
CA VAL A 81 -11.53 10.85 2.20
C VAL A 81 -12.09 12.23 1.86
N GLY A 82 -11.44 12.94 0.93
CA GLY A 82 -11.92 14.20 0.37
C GLY A 82 -12.64 13.99 -0.98
N ASP A 83 -12.91 15.06 -1.69
CA ASP A 83 -13.58 14.97 -3.00
C ASP A 83 -12.75 14.21 -4.03
N THR A 84 -11.46 14.53 -4.13
CA THR A 84 -10.52 13.95 -5.10
C THR A 84 -9.33 13.27 -4.46
N SER A 85 -9.18 13.38 -3.14
CA SER A 85 -8.02 12.90 -2.40
C SER A 85 -8.38 11.94 -1.28
N ILE A 86 -7.45 11.11 -0.90
CA ILE A 86 -7.53 10.24 0.27
C ILE A 86 -6.22 10.32 1.04
N THR A 87 -6.33 10.42 2.36
CA THR A 87 -5.17 10.44 3.27
C THR A 87 -5.12 9.13 4.03
N ILE A 88 -3.96 8.50 4.01
CA ILE A 88 -3.73 7.16 4.55
C ILE A 88 -2.51 7.18 5.47
N HIS A 89 -2.65 6.56 6.63
CA HIS A 89 -1.56 6.31 7.56
C HIS A 89 -1.06 4.87 7.38
N VAL A 90 0.24 4.71 7.20
CA VAL A 90 0.88 3.40 7.08
C VAL A 90 1.82 3.20 8.25
N VAL A 91 1.64 2.09 8.96
CA VAL A 91 2.53 1.64 10.04
C VAL A 91 3.26 0.39 9.55
N VAL A 92 4.57 0.37 9.76
CA VAL A 92 5.42 -0.75 9.38
C VAL A 92 5.97 -1.42 10.62
N GLU A 93 5.75 -2.72 10.73
CA GLU A 93 6.24 -3.56 11.81
C GLU A 93 7.17 -4.64 11.26
N ALA A 94 8.24 -4.92 11.97
CA ALA A 94 9.17 -6.00 11.65
C ALA A 94 9.15 -7.05 12.75
N GLU A 95 8.89 -8.31 12.39
CA GLU A 95 9.13 -9.46 13.24
C GLU A 95 10.57 -9.91 13.02
N ARG A 96 11.34 -9.96 14.10
CA ARG A 96 12.77 -10.23 14.04
C ARG A 96 13.05 -11.68 13.65
N PHE A 97 13.90 -11.90 12.67
CA PHE A 97 14.28 -13.23 12.22
C PHE A 97 14.93 -14.06 13.32
N GLY A 98 15.86 -13.44 14.09
CA GLY A 98 16.59 -14.16 15.15
C GLY A 98 15.79 -14.44 16.42
N THR A 99 14.65 -13.78 16.60
CA THR A 99 13.78 -13.89 17.77
C THR A 99 12.31 -13.89 17.35
N PRO A 100 11.81 -15.03 16.82
CA PRO A 100 10.42 -15.12 16.36
C PRO A 100 9.43 -14.68 17.43
N GLY A 101 8.43 -13.90 17.05
CA GLY A 101 7.45 -13.33 17.96
C GLY A 101 7.82 -11.95 18.52
N VAL A 102 9.08 -11.51 18.38
CA VAL A 102 9.48 -10.16 18.76
C VAL A 102 9.19 -9.22 17.60
N ILE A 103 8.23 -8.33 17.80
CA ILE A 103 7.76 -7.38 16.79
C ILE A 103 8.12 -5.97 17.21
N ALA A 104 8.72 -5.20 16.28
CA ALA A 104 9.06 -3.81 16.49
C ALA A 104 8.34 -2.93 15.47
N LYS A 105 7.79 -1.80 15.92
CA LYS A 105 7.35 -0.74 15.03
C LYS A 105 8.60 -0.04 14.47
N VAL A 106 8.81 -0.14 13.17
CA VAL A 106 10.06 0.32 12.54
C VAL A 106 9.91 1.63 11.82
N THR A 107 8.77 1.86 11.18
CA THR A 107 8.53 3.08 10.40
C THR A 107 7.04 3.41 10.40
N GLU A 108 6.73 4.67 10.21
CA GLU A 108 5.38 5.13 9.91
C GLU A 108 5.41 6.34 9.00
N ALA A 109 4.34 6.54 8.25
CA ALA A 109 4.19 7.68 7.35
C ALA A 109 2.72 7.98 7.08
N GLU A 110 2.44 9.23 6.74
CA GLU A 110 1.15 9.66 6.23
C GLU A 110 1.27 9.99 4.74
N LEU A 111 0.38 9.43 3.92
CA LEU A 111 0.37 9.64 2.47
C LEU A 111 -0.94 10.27 2.03
N THR A 112 -0.85 11.13 1.03
CA THR A 112 -2.01 11.66 0.33
C THR A 112 -1.97 11.19 -1.12
N PHE A 113 -3.07 10.58 -1.55
CA PHE A 113 -3.30 10.16 -2.92
C PHE A 113 -4.41 10.99 -3.55
N VAL A 114 -4.32 11.21 -4.85
CA VAL A 114 -5.35 11.89 -5.64
C VAL A 114 -5.89 10.93 -6.69
N ALA A 115 -7.21 10.82 -6.75
CA ALA A 115 -7.89 10.03 -7.77
C ALA A 115 -7.76 10.72 -9.14
N VAL A 116 -7.40 9.94 -10.14
CA VAL A 116 -7.23 10.42 -11.52
C VAL A 116 -7.91 9.49 -12.52
N ASN A 117 -8.18 10.01 -13.71
CA ASN A 117 -8.62 9.23 -14.87
C ASN A 117 -7.43 8.71 -15.69
N GLU A 118 -7.70 8.11 -16.83
CA GLU A 118 -6.66 7.61 -17.74
C GLU A 118 -5.77 8.72 -18.31
N ALA A 119 -6.30 9.93 -18.45
CA ALA A 119 -5.55 11.12 -18.89
C ALA A 119 -4.77 11.78 -17.75
N ARG A 120 -4.76 11.19 -16.54
CA ARG A 120 -4.14 11.72 -15.31
C ARG A 120 -4.75 13.03 -14.83
N GLU A 121 -5.99 13.26 -15.15
CA GLU A 121 -6.75 14.40 -14.64
C GLU A 121 -7.45 14.01 -13.35
N LYS A 122 -7.54 14.95 -12.39
CA LYS A 122 -8.24 14.75 -11.14
C LYS A 122 -9.70 14.40 -11.37
N VAL A 123 -10.19 13.38 -10.68
CA VAL A 123 -11.60 12.99 -10.69
C VAL A 123 -12.11 12.83 -9.27
N ARG A 124 -13.42 12.98 -9.08
CA ARG A 124 -14.04 12.76 -7.78
C ARG A 124 -14.02 11.29 -7.42
N ILE A 125 -13.68 11.00 -6.19
CA ILE A 125 -13.81 9.68 -5.59
C ILE A 125 -15.30 9.34 -5.50
N GLY A 126 -15.72 8.19 -6.06
CA GLY A 126 -17.12 7.78 -6.09
C GLY A 126 -17.97 8.40 -7.20
N GLY A 127 -17.36 9.13 -8.14
CA GLY A 127 -18.05 9.62 -9.35
C GLY A 127 -18.46 8.48 -10.29
N SER A 128 -19.35 8.79 -11.23
CA SER A 128 -20.00 7.84 -12.16
C SER A 128 -19.06 7.01 -13.06
N GLN A 129 -17.76 7.25 -13.01
CA GLN A 129 -16.76 6.47 -13.74
C GLN A 129 -16.26 5.22 -12.99
N CYS A 130 -16.69 5.03 -11.74
CA CYS A 130 -16.42 3.83 -10.94
C CYS A 130 -17.53 2.79 -11.05
N GLN A 131 -18.16 2.63 -12.19
CA GLN A 131 -19.18 1.58 -12.37
C GLN A 131 -18.53 0.22 -12.61
N PRO A 132 -18.87 -0.81 -11.80
CA PRO A 132 -18.36 -2.17 -12.00
C PRO A 132 -18.80 -2.83 -13.31
N GLY A 133 -19.61 -2.16 -14.12
CA GLY A 133 -20.19 -2.72 -15.35
C GLY A 133 -19.28 -2.74 -16.57
N ASN A 134 -18.21 -1.98 -16.58
CA ASN A 134 -17.39 -1.84 -17.79
C ASN A 134 -16.29 -2.90 -17.97
N LEU A 135 -16.06 -3.71 -16.94
CA LEU A 135 -15.13 -4.85 -17.04
C LEU A 135 -15.75 -6.09 -17.72
N ARG A 136 -17.10 -6.16 -17.81
CA ARG A 136 -17.77 -7.33 -18.40
C ARG A 136 -17.96 -7.26 -19.93
N SER A 137 -17.89 -6.08 -20.53
CA SER A 137 -18.06 -5.95 -21.98
C SER A 137 -16.80 -6.33 -22.78
N ASN A 138 -15.61 -6.14 -22.20
CA ASN A 138 -14.35 -6.45 -22.89
C ASN A 138 -14.00 -7.95 -22.90
N THR A 139 -14.59 -8.75 -21.98
CA THR A 139 -14.30 -10.17 -21.91
C THR A 139 -15.16 -10.97 -22.93
N LYS A 140 -16.33 -10.46 -23.31
CA LYS A 140 -17.18 -11.14 -24.30
C LYS A 140 -16.70 -10.96 -25.74
N GLU A 141 -16.11 -9.82 -26.07
CA GLU A 141 -15.57 -9.61 -27.41
C GLU A 141 -14.28 -10.38 -27.70
N ARG A 142 -13.47 -10.66 -26.66
CA ARG A 142 -12.28 -11.49 -26.82
C ARG A 142 -12.56 -12.98 -26.99
N VAL A 143 -13.67 -13.47 -26.47
CA VAL A 143 -14.01 -14.91 -26.59
C VAL A 143 -14.64 -15.22 -27.95
N THR A 144 -15.29 -14.27 -28.60
CA THR A 144 -15.87 -14.46 -29.92
C THR A 144 -14.86 -14.34 -31.09
N ALA A 145 -13.67 -13.75 -30.83
CA ALA A 145 -12.61 -13.63 -31.84
C ALA A 145 -11.73 -14.88 -31.98
N VAL A 146 -11.80 -15.85 -31.06
CA VAL A 146 -10.97 -17.06 -31.04
C VAL A 146 -11.70 -18.30 -31.60
N GLY A 147 -12.94 -18.15 -31.99
CA GLY A 147 -13.80 -19.26 -32.45
C GLY A 147 -14.01 -19.38 -33.98
N LYS A 148 -13.07 -18.85 -34.79
CA LYS A 148 -13.11 -19.07 -36.26
C LYS A 148 -11.77 -19.51 -36.77
#